data_b395cdba60cd41a8bc9c1843f4fcd2e2
#
_entry.id   b395cdba60cd41a8bc9c1843f4fcd2e2
#
_cell.length_a   1.000
_cell.length_b   1.000
_cell.length_c   1.000
_cell.angle_alpha   90.00
_cell.angle_beta   90.00
_cell.angle_gamma   90.00
#
_symmetry.space_group_name_H-M   'P 1'
#
loop_
_entity.id
_entity.type
_entity.pdbx_description
1 polymer ?
#
loop_
_entity_poly.entity_id
_entity_poly.type
_entity_poly.pdbx_seq_one_letter_code
_entity_poly.pdbx_strand_id
1 'polypeptide(L)'
;MQQVQQDVLAALTAALENLSPGSGTKARFETPKVASHGDWAVTAAMQLAKPLGRNPRELGEQLRESLLASDAGQRWVSAIEVAGPGFLNLRLKPEAKQQVVREVLSAPAEFGRQPAHGQKLLVEFVSANPTGPLHVGHGRQAALGDAICNLFDTQGWSVHREFYYNDAGVQIQTLAISTQCRALGFKPGDAQWPENAYNGEYIADIAQDFLAKKTVVADDRSFTASGDVNDLENIRDFAVAYLRREQDLDLKAFDVQFNHYYLESSLYADGRVERAVASLQASGHTYEQDGALWLRSTDFGDDKDRVMRKSDGSYTYFVPDVAYHLAKWERGFTKVINIQGTDHHGTIARVRAGLQAASVEQGLHIPKGYPDYLLHTMVRVMRGGEEVKISKRAGSYVTLRDLIEWTSKDAVRFFLLSRKADTEYVFDVDLARAKNNENPVYYVQYAHARICSVLSTWHTQSQMELHELLNVDLTPLDSAPAQALMMLLSRYPLMLAQACVDLAPHDVTFYLRDLAACYHSYYDAERILVDDVTTRDARVALVRATALVLSNGLNLLGVDAPSSM
;
A
#
# COMPACT_ATOMS: atom_id res chain seq x y z
N MET A 1 12.43 -9.92 20.78
CA MET A 1 11.90 -11.09 20.04
C MET A 1 12.65 -11.37 18.75
N GLN A 2 13.12 -10.37 18.01
CA GLN A 2 13.94 -10.61 16.82
C GLN A 2 15.20 -11.41 17.13
N GLN A 3 15.96 -11.02 18.18
CA GLN A 3 17.14 -11.76 18.61
C GLN A 3 16.78 -13.18 19.06
N VAL A 4 15.69 -13.36 19.83
CA VAL A 4 15.21 -14.69 20.24
C VAL A 4 14.92 -15.57 19.03
N GLN A 5 14.23 -15.02 18.04
CA GLN A 5 13.91 -15.75 16.81
C GLN A 5 15.17 -16.12 16.02
N GLN A 6 16.14 -15.21 15.90
CA GLN A 6 17.41 -15.46 15.22
C GLN A 6 18.22 -16.55 15.94
N ASP A 7 18.35 -16.47 17.27
CA ASP A 7 19.08 -17.46 18.06
C ASP A 7 18.48 -18.86 17.92
N VAL A 8 17.14 -18.98 18.08
CA VAL A 8 16.45 -20.27 17.99
C VAL A 8 16.44 -20.80 16.55
N LEU A 9 16.33 -19.92 15.55
CA LEU A 9 16.41 -20.29 14.13
C LEU A 9 17.81 -20.80 13.76
N ALA A 10 18.86 -20.16 14.24
CA ALA A 10 20.24 -20.61 14.05
C ALA A 10 20.46 -22.00 14.67
N ALA A 11 19.96 -22.22 15.88
CA ALA A 11 20.04 -23.53 16.54
C ALA A 11 19.25 -24.60 15.77
N LEU A 12 18.05 -24.28 15.26
CA LEU A 12 17.27 -25.19 14.42
C LEU A 12 18.00 -25.50 13.10
N THR A 13 18.60 -24.49 12.46
CA THR A 13 19.39 -24.67 11.24
C THR A 13 20.56 -25.62 11.49
N ALA A 14 21.32 -25.42 12.57
CA ALA A 14 22.42 -26.31 12.94
C ALA A 14 21.94 -27.73 13.23
N ALA A 15 20.82 -27.91 13.94
CA ALA A 15 20.24 -29.22 14.21
C ALA A 15 19.82 -29.94 12.91
N LEU A 16 19.26 -29.22 11.95
CA LEU A 16 18.88 -29.75 10.64
C LEU A 16 20.11 -30.14 9.81
N GLU A 17 21.14 -29.28 9.75
CA GLU A 17 22.39 -29.58 9.04
C GLU A 17 23.09 -30.84 9.61
N ASN A 18 23.04 -31.04 10.93
CA ASN A 18 23.56 -32.25 11.58
C ASN A 18 22.75 -33.51 11.23
N LEU A 19 21.46 -33.37 10.96
CA LEU A 19 20.62 -34.49 10.49
C LEU A 19 20.89 -34.86 9.02
N SER A 20 21.08 -33.86 8.18
CA SER A 20 21.38 -34.03 6.77
C SER A 20 21.99 -32.75 6.19
N PRO A 21 23.20 -32.80 5.61
CA PRO A 21 23.81 -31.64 4.96
C PRO A 21 22.89 -30.99 3.93
N GLY A 22 22.77 -29.67 3.97
CA GLY A 22 21.90 -28.87 3.11
C GLY A 22 20.45 -28.77 3.56
N SER A 23 20.05 -29.42 4.66
CA SER A 23 18.68 -29.37 5.17
C SER A 23 18.37 -28.12 6.01
N GLY A 24 19.38 -27.34 6.39
CA GLY A 24 19.22 -26.07 7.09
C GLY A 24 18.28 -25.08 6.39
N THR A 25 18.18 -25.13 5.07
CA THR A 25 17.23 -24.35 4.27
C THR A 25 15.76 -24.61 4.62
N LYS A 26 15.45 -25.69 5.34
CA LYS A 26 14.11 -26.01 5.86
C LYS A 26 13.81 -25.39 7.23
N ALA A 27 14.79 -24.74 7.85
CA ALA A 27 14.60 -24.06 9.13
C ALA A 27 13.68 -22.86 8.95
N ARG A 28 12.47 -22.96 9.50
CA ARG A 28 11.50 -21.87 9.54
C ARG A 28 10.49 -22.10 10.64
N PHE A 29 9.97 -21.01 11.18
CA PHE A 29 8.86 -21.04 12.11
C PHE A 29 7.56 -20.70 11.41
N GLU A 30 6.51 -21.39 11.83
CA GLU A 30 5.12 -21.12 11.43
C GLU A 30 4.32 -20.76 12.69
N THR A 31 3.29 -19.94 12.52
CA THR A 31 2.35 -19.66 13.62
C THR A 31 1.39 -20.84 13.76
N PRO A 32 1.27 -21.48 14.94
CA PRO A 32 0.29 -22.52 15.16
C PRO A 32 -1.13 -22.00 14.95
N LYS A 33 -1.99 -22.81 14.31
CA LYS A 33 -3.41 -22.45 14.09
C LYS A 33 -4.21 -22.38 15.40
N VAL A 34 -3.77 -23.09 16.43
CA VAL A 34 -4.42 -23.18 17.73
C VAL A 34 -3.41 -22.78 18.80
N ALA A 35 -3.73 -21.80 19.63
CA ALA A 35 -2.85 -21.26 20.66
C ALA A 35 -2.33 -22.32 21.66
N SER A 36 -3.13 -23.39 21.92
CA SER A 36 -2.69 -24.50 22.77
C SER A 36 -1.49 -25.28 22.21
N HIS A 37 -1.20 -25.15 20.91
CA HIS A 37 -0.06 -25.82 20.26
C HIS A 37 1.29 -25.09 20.44
N GLY A 38 1.33 -24.01 21.22
CA GLY A 38 2.57 -23.30 21.51
C GLY A 38 2.67 -21.96 20.76
N ASP A 39 3.87 -21.38 20.82
CA ASP A 39 4.16 -20.07 20.27
C ASP A 39 4.65 -20.14 18.81
N TRP A 40 5.44 -21.17 18.48
CA TRP A 40 5.95 -21.45 17.14
C TRP A 40 5.78 -22.93 16.78
N ALA A 41 5.62 -23.22 15.50
CA ALA A 41 5.59 -24.57 14.96
C ALA A 41 6.69 -24.75 13.90
N VAL A 42 7.26 -25.95 13.82
CA VAL A 42 8.26 -26.36 12.81
C VAL A 42 7.79 -27.61 12.09
N THR A 43 7.83 -27.56 10.75
CA THR A 43 7.40 -28.65 9.87
C THR A 43 8.55 -29.41 9.21
N ALA A 44 9.80 -29.04 9.51
CA ALA A 44 11.00 -29.55 8.85
C ALA A 44 11.14 -31.08 8.94
N ALA A 45 10.79 -31.70 10.07
CA ALA A 45 10.84 -33.17 10.22
C ALA A 45 9.97 -33.89 9.18
N MET A 46 8.76 -33.40 8.92
CA MET A 46 7.85 -33.97 7.90
C MET A 46 8.40 -33.78 6.48
N GLN A 47 9.02 -32.61 6.21
CA GLN A 47 9.59 -32.32 4.89
C GLN A 47 10.81 -33.19 4.57
N LEU A 48 11.59 -33.56 5.60
CA LEU A 48 12.78 -34.39 5.47
C LEU A 48 12.51 -35.90 5.52
N ALA A 49 11.38 -36.33 6.05
CA ALA A 49 11.05 -37.74 6.27
C ALA A 49 11.14 -38.58 4.99
N LYS A 50 10.51 -38.13 3.91
CA LYS A 50 10.50 -38.83 2.61
C LYS A 50 11.88 -38.83 1.95
N PRO A 51 12.60 -37.69 1.83
CA PRO A 51 13.97 -37.69 1.27
C PRO A 51 14.95 -38.58 2.03
N LEU A 52 14.82 -38.68 3.35
CA LEU A 52 15.72 -39.47 4.21
C LEU A 52 15.24 -40.92 4.41
N GLY A 53 14.07 -41.28 3.92
CA GLY A 53 13.49 -42.62 4.15
C GLY A 53 13.25 -42.94 5.64
N ARG A 54 12.97 -41.92 6.46
CA ARG A 54 12.86 -42.05 7.93
C ARG A 54 11.47 -41.64 8.43
N ASN A 55 11.15 -42.13 9.62
CA ASN A 55 9.91 -41.77 10.28
C ASN A 55 9.94 -40.26 10.69
N PRO A 56 8.96 -39.43 10.28
CA PRO A 56 8.97 -38.02 10.58
C PRO A 56 8.87 -37.72 12.09
N ARG A 57 8.20 -38.57 12.88
CA ARG A 57 8.10 -38.40 14.32
C ARG A 57 9.45 -38.64 15.01
N GLU A 58 10.21 -39.67 14.56
CA GLU A 58 11.57 -39.93 15.07
C GLU A 58 12.52 -38.78 14.75
N LEU A 59 12.42 -38.23 13.52
CA LEU A 59 13.17 -37.01 13.15
C LEU A 59 12.78 -35.82 14.01
N GLY A 60 11.49 -35.67 14.30
CA GLY A 60 10.98 -34.64 15.22
C GLY A 60 11.57 -34.76 16.62
N GLU A 61 11.63 -35.97 17.18
CA GLU A 61 12.24 -36.19 18.51
C GLU A 61 13.74 -35.85 18.53
N GLN A 62 14.48 -36.21 17.49
CA GLN A 62 15.90 -35.86 17.39
C GLN A 62 16.12 -34.34 17.28
N LEU A 63 15.30 -33.66 16.48
CA LEU A 63 15.35 -32.20 16.40
C LEU A 63 14.98 -31.54 17.73
N ARG A 64 13.99 -32.07 18.43
CA ARG A 64 13.60 -31.62 19.77
C ARG A 64 14.77 -31.71 20.73
N GLU A 65 15.43 -32.87 20.83
CA GLU A 65 16.57 -33.10 21.73
C GLU A 65 17.73 -32.16 21.38
N SER A 66 18.09 -32.05 20.10
CA SER A 66 19.18 -31.17 19.67
C SER A 66 18.86 -29.71 19.98
N LEU A 67 17.63 -29.28 19.75
CA LEU A 67 17.22 -27.88 19.97
C LEU A 67 17.19 -27.54 21.45
N LEU A 68 16.64 -28.42 22.31
CA LEU A 68 16.63 -28.22 23.77
C LEU A 68 18.03 -28.27 24.40
N ALA A 69 18.96 -29.02 23.83
CA ALA A 69 20.36 -29.08 24.29
C ALA A 69 21.18 -27.84 23.87
N SER A 70 20.73 -27.06 22.89
CA SER A 70 21.44 -25.87 22.43
C SER A 70 21.32 -24.71 23.41
N ASP A 71 22.31 -23.79 23.40
CA ASP A 71 22.30 -22.59 24.26
C ASP A 71 21.01 -21.75 24.04
N ALA A 72 20.59 -21.60 22.78
CA ALA A 72 19.36 -20.88 22.45
C ALA A 72 18.10 -21.59 22.98
N GLY A 73 18.04 -22.92 22.87
CA GLY A 73 16.98 -23.73 23.44
C GLY A 73 16.91 -23.60 24.96
N GLN A 74 18.06 -23.76 25.65
CA GLN A 74 18.13 -23.61 27.10
C GLN A 74 17.79 -22.19 27.57
N ARG A 75 18.15 -21.17 26.79
CA ARG A 75 17.91 -19.77 27.16
C ARG A 75 16.46 -19.35 26.92
N TRP A 76 15.86 -19.73 25.78
CA TRP A 76 14.64 -19.12 25.30
C TRP A 76 13.41 -20.05 25.26
N VAL A 77 13.60 -21.38 25.23
CA VAL A 77 12.51 -22.35 25.05
C VAL A 77 12.19 -23.03 26.38
N SER A 78 10.90 -23.04 26.73
CA SER A 78 10.41 -23.73 27.94
C SER A 78 10.04 -25.19 27.66
N ALA A 79 9.49 -25.49 26.48
CA ALA A 79 9.12 -26.83 26.09
C ALA A 79 9.04 -26.96 24.55
N ILE A 80 9.28 -28.18 24.06
CA ILE A 80 9.00 -28.56 22.66
C ILE A 80 8.21 -29.89 22.71
N GLU A 81 7.05 -29.89 22.06
CA GLU A 81 6.20 -31.05 21.91
C GLU A 81 6.24 -31.55 20.47
N VAL A 82 6.46 -32.86 20.28
CA VAL A 82 6.36 -33.50 18.96
C VAL A 82 4.93 -34.00 18.78
N ALA A 83 4.12 -33.31 17.97
CA ALA A 83 2.72 -33.57 17.76
C ALA A 83 2.44 -34.23 16.40
N GLY A 84 1.39 -35.04 16.32
CA GLY A 84 0.91 -35.66 15.09
C GLY A 84 2.02 -36.40 14.32
N PRO A 85 2.18 -36.15 13.00
CA PRO A 85 3.15 -36.83 12.16
C PRO A 85 4.58 -36.26 12.26
N GLY A 86 4.90 -35.41 13.23
CA GLY A 86 6.24 -34.83 13.39
C GLY A 86 6.29 -33.30 13.39
N PHE A 87 5.20 -32.64 13.76
CA PHE A 87 5.22 -31.20 14.07
C PHE A 87 6.00 -30.97 15.36
N LEU A 88 6.91 -30.00 15.39
CA LEU A 88 7.49 -29.52 16.62
C LEU A 88 6.77 -28.23 17.04
N ASN A 89 6.10 -28.29 18.17
CA ASN A 89 5.42 -27.14 18.77
C ASN A 89 6.30 -26.57 19.89
N LEU A 90 6.80 -25.35 19.71
CA LEU A 90 7.70 -24.70 20.65
C LEU A 90 6.90 -23.77 21.57
N ARG A 91 7.20 -23.84 22.88
CA ARG A 91 6.77 -22.86 23.86
C ARG A 91 7.97 -22.06 24.34
N LEU A 92 7.86 -20.74 24.25
CA LEU A 92 8.89 -19.84 24.71
C LEU A 92 8.77 -19.57 26.22
N LYS A 93 9.89 -19.27 26.85
CA LYS A 93 9.89 -18.76 28.21
C LYS A 93 9.28 -17.36 28.27
N PRO A 94 8.69 -16.95 29.41
CA PRO A 94 8.15 -15.59 29.57
C PRO A 94 9.16 -14.51 29.25
N GLU A 95 10.42 -14.67 29.70
CA GLU A 95 11.52 -13.72 29.47
C GLU A 95 11.83 -13.52 27.98
N ALA A 96 11.66 -14.56 27.18
CA ALA A 96 11.82 -14.48 25.72
C ALA A 96 10.72 -13.60 25.11
N LYS A 97 9.47 -13.75 25.56
CA LYS A 97 8.33 -12.96 25.08
C LYS A 97 8.44 -11.49 25.50
N GLN A 98 8.93 -11.23 26.72
CA GLN A 98 9.15 -9.88 27.25
C GLN A 98 10.16 -9.06 26.42
N GLN A 99 11.06 -9.70 25.65
CA GLN A 99 12.01 -8.98 24.80
C GLN A 99 11.30 -8.05 23.79
N VAL A 100 10.11 -8.39 23.31
CA VAL A 100 9.39 -7.52 22.37
C VAL A 100 9.04 -6.16 22.98
N VAL A 101 8.70 -6.13 24.27
CA VAL A 101 8.37 -4.86 24.97
C VAL A 101 9.60 -3.96 24.98
N ARG A 102 10.77 -4.51 25.33
CA ARG A 102 12.04 -3.75 25.32
C ARG A 102 12.44 -3.31 23.92
N GLU A 103 12.30 -4.17 22.91
CA GLU A 103 12.60 -3.84 21.52
C GLU A 103 11.74 -2.67 21.02
N VAL A 104 10.43 -2.69 21.28
CA VAL A 104 9.51 -1.60 20.88
C VAL A 104 9.85 -0.30 21.63
N LEU A 105 10.08 -0.38 22.94
CA LEU A 105 10.34 0.82 23.75
C LEU A 105 11.72 1.43 23.48
N SER A 106 12.72 0.63 23.09
CA SER A 106 14.08 1.13 22.81
C SER A 106 14.18 1.90 21.50
N ALA A 107 13.43 1.51 20.48
CA ALA A 107 13.46 2.14 19.16
C ALA A 107 12.06 2.13 18.53
N PRO A 108 11.12 2.94 19.06
CA PRO A 108 9.72 2.88 18.68
C PRO A 108 9.47 3.10 17.18
N ALA A 109 10.16 4.06 16.57
CA ALA A 109 10.00 4.40 15.15
C ALA A 109 10.65 3.36 14.22
N GLU A 110 11.62 2.61 14.71
CA GLU A 110 12.38 1.62 13.93
C GLU A 110 11.82 0.20 14.07
N PHE A 111 10.89 -0.04 15.01
CA PHE A 111 10.35 -1.38 15.22
C PHE A 111 9.58 -1.87 13.98
N GLY A 112 10.08 -2.94 13.38
CA GLY A 112 9.57 -3.52 12.13
C GLY A 112 10.22 -2.99 10.88
N ARG A 113 11.07 -1.96 10.95
CA ARG A 113 11.79 -1.41 9.80
C ARG A 113 13.07 -2.18 9.51
N GLN A 114 13.46 -2.23 8.24
CA GLN A 114 14.73 -2.78 7.79
C GLN A 114 15.70 -1.64 7.43
N PRO A 115 17.00 -1.84 7.58
CA PRO A 115 17.99 -0.88 7.14
C PRO A 115 17.89 -0.58 5.65
N ALA A 116 18.18 0.67 5.26
CA ALA A 116 18.22 1.07 3.86
C ALA A 116 19.27 0.25 3.10
N HIS A 117 18.89 -0.34 1.96
CA HIS A 117 19.78 -1.17 1.13
C HIS A 117 20.10 -0.54 -0.23
N GLY A 118 19.65 0.71 -0.47
CA GLY A 118 19.98 1.50 -1.65
C GLY A 118 19.23 1.13 -2.93
N GLN A 119 18.35 0.13 -2.93
CA GLN A 119 17.53 -0.19 -4.09
C GLN A 119 16.40 0.82 -4.25
N LYS A 120 16.10 1.16 -5.52
CA LYS A 120 15.08 2.14 -5.88
C LYS A 120 13.82 1.45 -6.38
N LEU A 121 12.67 1.93 -5.93
CA LEU A 121 11.34 1.54 -6.40
C LEU A 121 10.61 2.78 -6.91
N LEU A 122 9.94 2.67 -8.07
CA LEU A 122 8.95 3.64 -8.51
C LEU A 122 7.56 3.01 -8.41
N VAL A 123 6.64 3.72 -7.77
CA VAL A 123 5.23 3.35 -7.74
C VAL A 123 4.44 4.43 -8.48
N GLU A 124 3.77 4.03 -9.56
CA GLU A 124 2.85 4.88 -10.29
C GLU A 124 1.42 4.56 -9.87
N PHE A 125 0.68 5.59 -9.46
CA PHE A 125 -0.70 5.40 -9.01
C PHE A 125 -1.53 6.69 -9.16
N VAL A 126 -2.84 6.56 -9.11
CA VAL A 126 -3.87 7.56 -9.44
C VAL A 126 -3.87 7.87 -10.93
N SER A 127 -2.86 8.55 -11.45
CA SER A 127 -2.64 8.84 -12.88
C SER A 127 -3.92 9.28 -13.60
N ALA A 128 -4.68 10.20 -12.97
CA ALA A 128 -5.95 10.70 -13.47
C ALA A 128 -5.74 11.85 -14.46
N ASN A 129 -6.46 11.82 -15.59
CA ASN A 129 -6.46 12.94 -16.53
C ASN A 129 -7.09 14.19 -15.88
N PRO A 130 -6.61 15.40 -16.19
CA PRO A 130 -7.12 16.65 -15.62
C PRO A 130 -8.43 17.09 -16.31
N THR A 131 -9.43 16.22 -16.32
CA THR A 131 -10.72 16.42 -16.97
C THR A 131 -11.91 16.45 -16.00
N GLY A 132 -11.65 16.23 -14.71
CA GLY A 132 -12.64 16.28 -13.65
C GLY A 132 -12.08 16.01 -12.27
N PRO A 133 -12.90 16.09 -11.22
CA PRO A 133 -12.54 15.71 -9.85
C PRO A 133 -12.15 14.24 -9.75
N LEU A 134 -11.33 13.91 -8.75
CA LEU A 134 -10.98 12.51 -8.47
C LEU A 134 -12.21 11.73 -7.99
N HIS A 135 -12.52 10.61 -8.64
CA HIS A 135 -13.60 9.71 -8.23
C HIS A 135 -13.12 8.70 -7.16
N VAL A 136 -14.05 7.97 -6.56
CA VAL A 136 -13.76 6.97 -5.52
C VAL A 136 -12.72 5.91 -5.95
N GLY A 137 -12.69 5.53 -7.22
CA GLY A 137 -11.67 4.61 -7.77
C GLY A 137 -10.27 5.19 -7.70
N HIS A 138 -10.09 6.49 -8.02
CA HIS A 138 -8.83 7.21 -7.83
C HIS A 138 -8.47 7.29 -6.33
N GLY A 139 -9.46 7.48 -5.45
CA GLY A 139 -9.26 7.40 -3.99
C GLY A 139 -8.73 6.04 -3.55
N ARG A 140 -9.23 4.94 -4.14
CA ARG A 140 -8.71 3.59 -3.86
C ARG A 140 -7.26 3.43 -4.34
N GLN A 141 -6.95 3.91 -5.55
CA GLN A 141 -5.56 3.90 -6.05
C GLN A 141 -4.64 4.72 -5.16
N ALA A 142 -5.07 5.90 -4.73
CA ALA A 142 -4.31 6.79 -3.86
C ALA A 142 -4.00 6.11 -2.51
N ALA A 143 -4.99 5.50 -1.86
CA ALA A 143 -4.79 4.77 -0.61
C ALA A 143 -3.86 3.56 -0.79
N LEU A 144 -4.09 2.72 -1.81
CA LEU A 144 -3.26 1.55 -2.11
C LEU A 144 -1.81 1.95 -2.44
N GLY A 145 -1.63 2.92 -3.33
CA GLY A 145 -0.31 3.37 -3.77
C GLY A 145 0.52 3.93 -2.64
N ASP A 146 -0.07 4.81 -1.83
CA ASP A 146 0.62 5.40 -0.70
C ASP A 146 0.97 4.36 0.37
N ALA A 147 0.03 3.47 0.75
CA ALA A 147 0.30 2.41 1.73
C ALA A 147 1.37 1.41 1.23
N ILE A 148 1.39 1.06 -0.06
CA ILE A 148 2.44 0.23 -0.66
C ILE A 148 3.79 0.94 -0.63
N CYS A 149 3.84 2.23 -0.96
CA CYS A 149 5.05 3.03 -0.84
C CYS A 149 5.59 3.00 0.60
N ASN A 150 4.71 3.19 1.59
CA ASN A 150 5.08 3.16 3.00
C ASN A 150 5.55 1.77 3.44
N LEU A 151 4.93 0.68 2.97
CA LEU A 151 5.40 -0.69 3.21
C LEU A 151 6.83 -0.89 2.69
N PHE A 152 7.11 -0.52 1.44
CA PHE A 152 8.45 -0.64 0.86
C PHE A 152 9.49 0.22 1.59
N ASP A 153 9.11 1.43 2.02
CA ASP A 153 9.97 2.29 2.82
C ASP A 153 10.35 1.61 4.16
N THR A 154 9.40 0.93 4.83
CA THR A 154 9.71 0.15 6.03
C THR A 154 10.70 -0.99 5.77
N GLN A 155 10.78 -1.49 4.54
CA GLN A 155 11.67 -2.58 4.14
C GLN A 155 12.98 -2.07 3.52
N GLY A 156 13.32 -0.78 3.69
CA GLY A 156 14.60 -0.19 3.32
C GLY A 156 14.76 0.22 1.85
N TRP A 157 13.68 0.26 1.09
CA TRP A 157 13.67 0.76 -0.30
C TRP A 157 13.69 2.28 -0.36
N SER A 158 14.38 2.84 -1.37
CA SER A 158 14.23 4.24 -1.76
C SER A 158 13.04 4.37 -2.71
N VAL A 159 11.92 4.85 -2.19
CA VAL A 159 10.63 4.87 -2.90
C VAL A 159 10.39 6.20 -3.60
N HIS A 160 10.02 6.14 -4.87
CA HIS A 160 9.62 7.27 -5.70
C HIS A 160 8.15 7.14 -6.08
N ARG A 161 7.32 8.13 -5.71
CA ARG A 161 5.89 8.22 -6.00
C ARG A 161 5.70 9.04 -7.26
N GLU A 162 5.09 8.48 -8.30
CA GLU A 162 4.88 9.13 -9.58
C GLU A 162 3.42 9.15 -9.97
N PHE A 163 2.99 10.30 -10.46
CA PHE A 163 1.67 10.53 -11.06
C PHE A 163 1.87 10.84 -12.53
N TYR A 164 1.26 10.05 -13.41
CA TYR A 164 1.28 10.29 -14.86
C TYR A 164 -0.06 10.86 -15.29
N TYR A 165 -0.05 11.88 -16.14
CA TYR A 165 -1.28 12.37 -16.72
C TYR A 165 -1.12 12.85 -18.16
N ASN A 166 -2.21 12.66 -18.93
CA ASN A 166 -2.30 13.12 -20.29
C ASN A 166 -2.80 14.58 -20.28
N ASP A 167 -1.92 15.47 -20.67
CA ASP A 167 -2.16 16.92 -20.75
C ASP A 167 -2.52 17.38 -22.16
N ALA A 168 -2.81 16.44 -23.09
CA ALA A 168 -3.17 16.69 -24.49
C ALA A 168 -4.28 15.72 -24.98
N GLY A 169 -4.71 15.88 -26.22
CA GLY A 169 -5.65 14.97 -26.88
C GLY A 169 -7.12 15.35 -26.76
N VAL A 170 -7.98 14.42 -27.21
CA VAL A 170 -9.43 14.67 -27.39
C VAL A 170 -10.14 15.05 -26.10
N GLN A 171 -9.80 14.42 -24.98
CA GLN A 171 -10.43 14.70 -23.68
C GLN A 171 -10.14 16.12 -23.20
N ILE A 172 -8.93 16.60 -23.39
CA ILE A 172 -8.53 17.96 -23.03
C ILE A 172 -9.23 18.99 -23.93
N GLN A 173 -9.38 18.68 -25.23
CA GLN A 173 -10.15 19.53 -26.14
C GLN A 173 -11.63 19.58 -25.75
N THR A 174 -12.22 18.45 -25.36
CA THR A 174 -13.60 18.39 -24.85
C THR A 174 -13.76 19.24 -23.57
N LEU A 175 -12.78 19.23 -22.68
CA LEU A 175 -12.77 20.09 -21.49
C LEU A 175 -12.79 21.58 -21.87
N ALA A 176 -11.93 21.97 -22.80
CA ALA A 176 -11.88 23.36 -23.27
C ALA A 176 -13.22 23.82 -23.88
N ILE A 177 -13.82 22.99 -24.73
CA ILE A 177 -15.13 23.29 -25.37
C ILE A 177 -16.25 23.36 -24.30
N SER A 178 -16.25 22.44 -23.34
CA SER A 178 -17.24 22.44 -22.25
C SER A 178 -17.15 23.74 -21.42
N THR A 179 -15.93 24.16 -21.09
CA THR A 179 -15.65 25.40 -20.35
C THR A 179 -16.05 26.63 -21.17
N GLN A 180 -15.75 26.66 -22.47
CA GLN A 180 -16.15 27.73 -23.36
C GLN A 180 -17.68 27.86 -23.42
N CYS A 181 -18.40 26.75 -23.60
CA CYS A 181 -19.86 26.76 -23.63
C CYS A 181 -20.45 27.31 -22.32
N ARG A 182 -19.91 26.93 -21.17
CA ARG A 182 -20.31 27.49 -19.88
C ARG A 182 -20.01 28.98 -19.77
N ALA A 183 -18.84 29.43 -20.22
CA ALA A 183 -18.47 30.85 -20.23
C ALA A 183 -19.38 31.69 -21.13
N LEU A 184 -19.88 31.11 -22.20
CA LEU A 184 -20.90 31.71 -23.08
C LEU A 184 -22.34 31.70 -22.49
N GLY A 185 -22.54 31.06 -21.32
CA GLY A 185 -23.82 31.00 -20.62
C GLY A 185 -24.67 29.78 -20.90
N PHE A 186 -24.20 28.84 -21.75
CA PHE A 186 -24.93 27.62 -22.05
C PHE A 186 -24.85 26.61 -20.89
N LYS A 187 -25.83 25.74 -20.78
CA LYS A 187 -25.96 24.71 -19.74
C LYS A 187 -26.22 23.34 -20.38
N PRO A 188 -25.93 22.22 -19.66
CA PRO A 188 -26.34 20.90 -20.07
C PRO A 188 -27.85 20.87 -20.41
N GLY A 189 -28.18 20.35 -21.58
CA GLY A 189 -29.55 20.30 -22.10
C GLY A 189 -29.93 21.43 -23.07
N ASP A 190 -29.13 22.51 -23.18
CA ASP A 190 -29.35 23.55 -24.21
C ASP A 190 -28.96 23.02 -25.58
N ALA A 191 -29.60 23.54 -26.65
CA ALA A 191 -29.34 23.10 -28.02
C ALA A 191 -27.87 23.33 -28.48
N GLN A 192 -27.18 24.29 -27.88
CA GLN A 192 -25.79 24.62 -28.16
C GLN A 192 -24.79 23.83 -27.29
N TRP A 193 -25.29 23.01 -26.33
CA TRP A 193 -24.45 22.18 -25.48
C TRP A 193 -24.02 20.93 -26.23
N PRO A 194 -22.68 20.67 -26.40
CA PRO A 194 -22.24 19.50 -27.14
C PRO A 194 -22.60 18.20 -26.41
N GLU A 195 -23.00 17.17 -27.16
CA GLU A 195 -23.43 15.88 -26.63
C GLU A 195 -22.36 15.23 -25.73
N ASN A 196 -21.08 15.37 -26.10
CA ASN A 196 -19.95 14.78 -25.39
C ASN A 196 -19.32 15.72 -24.37
N ALA A 197 -19.94 16.90 -24.09
CA ALA A 197 -19.37 17.84 -23.12
C ALA A 197 -19.47 17.34 -21.68
N TYR A 198 -18.52 17.79 -20.82
CA TYR A 198 -18.54 17.48 -19.40
C TYR A 198 -19.64 18.27 -18.68
N ASN A 199 -20.53 17.59 -17.96
CA ASN A 199 -21.75 18.15 -17.39
C ASN A 199 -21.64 18.56 -15.91
N GLY A 200 -20.51 18.32 -15.23
CA GLY A 200 -20.35 18.60 -13.81
C GLY A 200 -20.36 20.10 -13.48
N GLU A 201 -20.80 20.45 -12.25
CA GLU A 201 -20.80 21.83 -11.79
C GLU A 201 -19.40 22.48 -11.77
N TYR A 202 -18.34 21.66 -11.63
CA TYR A 202 -16.96 22.15 -11.69
C TYR A 202 -16.64 22.88 -13.02
N ILE A 203 -17.31 22.55 -14.11
CA ILE A 203 -17.15 23.28 -15.40
C ILE A 203 -17.69 24.72 -15.28
N ALA A 204 -18.77 24.92 -14.50
CA ALA A 204 -19.29 26.27 -14.23
C ALA A 204 -18.31 27.08 -13.36
N ASP A 205 -17.70 26.42 -12.36
CA ASP A 205 -16.70 27.06 -11.48
C ASP A 205 -15.47 27.50 -12.29
N ILE A 206 -14.96 26.61 -13.18
CA ILE A 206 -13.84 26.94 -14.08
C ILE A 206 -14.20 28.13 -14.97
N ALA A 207 -15.39 28.11 -15.60
CA ALA A 207 -15.84 29.17 -16.49
C ALA A 207 -16.00 30.51 -15.76
N GLN A 208 -16.52 30.50 -14.54
CA GLN A 208 -16.64 31.70 -13.70
C GLN A 208 -15.27 32.29 -13.36
N ASP A 209 -14.33 31.45 -12.94
CA ASP A 209 -12.97 31.88 -12.59
C ASP A 209 -12.20 32.36 -13.83
N PHE A 210 -12.44 31.73 -15.00
CA PHE A 210 -11.88 32.16 -16.28
C PHE A 210 -12.36 33.58 -16.66
N LEU A 211 -13.69 33.82 -16.61
CA LEU A 211 -14.27 35.14 -16.90
C LEU A 211 -13.81 36.21 -15.90
N ALA A 212 -13.56 35.82 -14.64
CA ALA A 212 -13.02 36.70 -13.61
C ALA A 212 -11.51 36.96 -13.75
N LYS A 213 -10.85 36.44 -14.79
CA LYS A 213 -9.42 36.60 -15.09
C LYS A 213 -8.52 36.17 -13.93
N LYS A 214 -8.91 35.10 -13.23
CA LYS A 214 -8.11 34.58 -12.12
C LYS A 214 -6.81 33.93 -12.58
N THR A 215 -5.85 33.85 -11.69
CA THR A 215 -4.63 33.09 -11.84
C THR A 215 -4.71 31.81 -11.00
N VAL A 216 -4.34 30.68 -11.60
CA VAL A 216 -4.23 29.37 -10.96
C VAL A 216 -2.78 28.94 -10.97
N VAL A 217 -2.29 28.36 -9.87
CA VAL A 217 -0.97 27.74 -9.79
C VAL A 217 -1.15 26.23 -9.73
N ALA A 218 -0.52 25.54 -10.67
CA ALA A 218 -0.45 24.08 -10.74
C ALA A 218 0.94 23.66 -11.21
N ASP A 219 1.52 22.63 -10.60
CA ASP A 219 2.85 22.10 -10.94
C ASP A 219 3.93 23.20 -11.01
N ASP A 220 3.93 24.11 -10.01
CA ASP A 220 4.83 25.26 -9.88
C ASP A 220 4.77 26.28 -11.05
N ARG A 221 3.73 26.22 -11.88
CA ARG A 221 3.48 27.14 -12.99
C ARG A 221 2.21 27.95 -12.76
N SER A 222 2.22 29.21 -13.18
CA SER A 222 1.07 30.11 -13.09
C SER A 222 0.35 30.21 -14.41
N PHE A 223 -0.97 30.05 -14.39
CA PHE A 223 -1.86 30.15 -15.55
C PHE A 223 -2.89 31.26 -15.28
N THR A 224 -2.84 32.32 -16.07
CA THR A 224 -3.77 33.44 -15.92
C THR A 224 -4.82 33.39 -17.03
N ALA A 225 -6.08 33.41 -16.65
CA ALA A 225 -7.19 33.44 -17.58
C ALA A 225 -7.26 34.78 -18.31
N SER A 226 -7.37 34.76 -19.64
CA SER A 226 -7.57 35.96 -20.45
C SER A 226 -8.96 36.58 -20.29
N GLY A 227 -9.95 35.75 -19.95
CA GLY A 227 -11.36 36.13 -19.92
C GLY A 227 -11.98 36.27 -21.31
N ASP A 228 -11.24 35.98 -22.37
CA ASP A 228 -11.75 35.99 -23.76
C ASP A 228 -12.30 34.61 -24.11
N VAL A 229 -13.60 34.52 -24.27
CA VAL A 229 -14.33 33.26 -24.63
C VAL A 229 -13.97 32.73 -26.03
N ASN A 230 -13.32 33.52 -26.87
CA ASN A 230 -12.84 33.07 -28.18
C ASN A 230 -11.41 32.53 -28.16
N ASP A 231 -10.68 32.71 -27.08
CA ASP A 231 -9.32 32.19 -26.88
C ASP A 231 -9.39 30.76 -26.32
N LEU A 232 -9.68 29.80 -27.19
CA LEU A 232 -9.85 28.39 -26.80
C LEU A 232 -8.55 27.76 -26.25
N GLU A 233 -7.40 28.24 -26.67
CA GLU A 233 -6.12 27.77 -26.19
C GLU A 233 -5.89 28.19 -24.72
N ASN A 234 -6.14 29.46 -24.39
CA ASN A 234 -6.05 29.94 -23.02
C ASN A 234 -7.12 29.30 -22.12
N ILE A 235 -8.34 29.07 -22.63
CA ILE A 235 -9.38 28.32 -21.91
C ILE A 235 -8.89 26.90 -21.58
N ARG A 236 -8.29 26.20 -22.57
CA ARG A 236 -7.73 24.86 -22.39
C ARG A 236 -6.69 24.84 -21.27
N ASP A 237 -5.68 25.69 -21.38
CA ASP A 237 -4.55 25.72 -20.45
C ASP A 237 -5.00 26.10 -19.04
N PHE A 238 -5.89 27.06 -18.92
CA PHE A 238 -6.47 27.45 -17.64
C PHE A 238 -7.32 26.32 -17.01
N ALA A 239 -8.18 25.66 -17.79
CA ALA A 239 -9.04 24.58 -17.30
C ALA A 239 -8.24 23.37 -16.84
N VAL A 240 -7.19 22.99 -17.58
CA VAL A 240 -6.25 21.93 -17.19
C VAL A 240 -5.56 22.28 -15.89
N ALA A 241 -4.98 23.48 -15.77
CA ALA A 241 -4.31 23.92 -14.56
C ALA A 241 -5.27 23.99 -13.37
N TYR A 242 -6.51 24.46 -13.57
CA TYR A 242 -7.53 24.48 -12.54
C TYR A 242 -7.81 23.10 -11.98
N LEU A 243 -8.08 22.11 -12.84
CA LEU A 243 -8.38 20.74 -12.41
C LEU A 243 -7.17 20.03 -11.80
N ARG A 244 -5.96 20.29 -12.30
CA ARG A 244 -4.73 19.79 -11.69
C ARG A 244 -4.60 20.29 -10.24
N ARG A 245 -4.80 21.58 -10.01
CA ARG A 245 -4.82 22.15 -8.65
C ARG A 245 -5.88 21.50 -7.78
N GLU A 246 -7.12 21.34 -8.28
CA GLU A 246 -8.20 20.72 -7.51
C GLU A 246 -7.90 19.26 -7.15
N GLN A 247 -7.36 18.48 -8.09
CA GLN A 247 -6.92 17.11 -7.83
C GLN A 247 -5.79 17.06 -6.79
N ASP A 248 -4.84 17.96 -6.85
CA ASP A 248 -3.75 18.04 -5.89
C ASP A 248 -4.25 18.44 -4.48
N LEU A 249 -5.23 19.33 -4.39
CA LEU A 249 -5.89 19.68 -3.12
C LEU A 249 -6.64 18.47 -2.54
N ASP A 250 -7.31 17.67 -3.35
CA ASP A 250 -7.98 16.45 -2.92
C ASP A 250 -6.98 15.41 -2.40
N LEU A 251 -5.85 15.25 -3.10
CA LEU A 251 -4.78 14.34 -2.68
C LEU A 251 -4.10 14.80 -1.38
N LYS A 252 -3.86 16.09 -1.23
CA LYS A 252 -3.33 16.67 0.02
C LYS A 252 -4.30 16.48 1.19
N ALA A 253 -5.60 16.70 0.96
CA ALA A 253 -6.63 16.45 1.98
C ALA A 253 -6.73 14.96 2.34
N PHE A 254 -6.33 14.08 1.44
CA PHE A 254 -6.23 12.65 1.63
C PHE A 254 -4.87 12.19 2.17
N ASP A 255 -3.97 13.12 2.45
CA ASP A 255 -2.59 12.90 2.93
C ASP A 255 -1.76 12.04 1.96
N VAL A 256 -1.87 12.32 0.66
CA VAL A 256 -1.12 11.66 -0.41
C VAL A 256 -0.31 12.69 -1.18
N GLN A 257 0.98 12.42 -1.35
CA GLN A 257 1.92 13.29 -2.04
C GLN A 257 2.74 12.50 -3.07
N PHE A 258 3.13 13.19 -4.15
CA PHE A 258 3.95 12.63 -5.21
C PHE A 258 5.32 13.32 -5.28
N ASN A 259 6.33 12.56 -5.63
CA ASN A 259 7.66 13.11 -5.91
C ASN A 259 7.73 13.72 -7.30
N HIS A 260 6.92 13.22 -8.24
CA HIS A 260 6.95 13.67 -9.63
C HIS A 260 5.58 13.52 -10.30
N TYR A 261 5.21 14.56 -11.04
CA TYR A 261 4.07 14.57 -11.97
C TYR A 261 4.61 14.47 -13.39
N TYR A 262 4.44 13.31 -14.03
CA TYR A 262 4.94 13.05 -15.36
C TYR A 262 3.90 13.43 -16.42
N LEU A 263 4.28 14.31 -17.36
CA LEU A 263 3.40 14.76 -18.44
C LEU A 263 3.60 13.90 -19.70
N GLU A 264 2.53 13.41 -20.29
CA GLU A 264 2.59 12.69 -21.57
C GLU A 264 3.19 13.56 -22.67
N SER A 265 2.86 14.86 -22.72
CA SER A 265 3.41 15.80 -23.70
C SER A 265 4.94 15.86 -23.66
N SER A 266 5.59 15.62 -22.51
CA SER A 266 7.05 15.63 -22.39
C SER A 266 7.70 14.49 -23.18
N LEU A 267 7.03 13.35 -23.35
CA LEU A 267 7.53 12.23 -24.15
C LEU A 267 7.72 12.59 -25.62
N TYR A 268 6.83 13.44 -26.13
CA TYR A 268 6.90 13.97 -27.51
C TYR A 268 7.92 15.09 -27.60
N ALA A 269 7.88 16.05 -26.68
CA ALA A 269 8.80 17.19 -26.67
C ALA A 269 10.28 16.77 -26.57
N ASP A 270 10.57 15.74 -25.79
CA ASP A 270 11.92 15.19 -25.60
C ASP A 270 12.33 14.18 -26.68
N GLY A 271 11.45 13.90 -27.67
CA GLY A 271 11.69 12.92 -28.74
C GLY A 271 11.75 11.47 -28.25
N ARG A 272 11.18 11.16 -27.07
CA ARG A 272 11.20 9.80 -26.50
C ARG A 272 10.27 8.86 -27.26
N VAL A 273 9.14 9.38 -27.75
CA VAL A 273 8.20 8.60 -28.59
C VAL A 273 8.90 8.19 -29.88
N GLU A 274 9.55 9.10 -30.57
CA GLU A 274 10.28 8.83 -31.82
C GLU A 274 11.46 7.85 -31.59
N ARG A 275 12.19 8.01 -30.49
CA ARG A 275 13.26 7.05 -30.12
C ARG A 275 12.70 5.65 -29.84
N ALA A 276 11.56 5.55 -29.14
CA ALA A 276 10.91 4.26 -28.91
C ALA A 276 10.47 3.60 -30.22
N VAL A 277 9.90 4.36 -31.16
CA VAL A 277 9.54 3.85 -32.50
C VAL A 277 10.79 3.37 -33.24
N ALA A 278 11.86 4.15 -33.25
CA ALA A 278 13.11 3.77 -33.91
C ALA A 278 13.70 2.47 -33.32
N SER A 279 13.70 2.31 -31.99
CA SER A 279 14.16 1.08 -31.32
C SER A 279 13.29 -0.12 -31.65
N LEU A 280 11.97 0.06 -31.68
CA LEU A 280 11.04 -0.98 -32.07
C LEU A 280 11.24 -1.42 -33.54
N GLN A 281 11.47 -0.48 -34.45
CA GLN A 281 11.77 -0.80 -35.86
C GLN A 281 13.13 -1.50 -36.01
N ALA A 282 14.14 -1.04 -35.30
CA ALA A 282 15.48 -1.64 -35.31
C ALA A 282 15.50 -3.06 -34.75
N SER A 283 14.53 -3.43 -33.90
CA SER A 283 14.39 -4.82 -33.40
C SER A 283 14.15 -5.86 -34.50
N GLY A 284 13.73 -5.45 -35.71
CA GLY A 284 13.39 -6.34 -36.82
C GLY A 284 12.01 -7.03 -36.69
N HIS A 285 11.24 -6.70 -35.63
CA HIS A 285 9.91 -7.29 -35.39
C HIS A 285 8.75 -6.37 -35.80
N THR A 286 8.99 -5.39 -36.69
CA THR A 286 7.95 -4.51 -37.22
C THR A 286 7.63 -4.84 -38.69
N TYR A 287 6.41 -4.49 -39.12
CA TYR A 287 5.98 -4.62 -40.52
C TYR A 287 4.96 -3.53 -40.86
N GLU A 288 4.78 -3.26 -42.13
CA GLU A 288 3.75 -2.36 -42.63
C GLU A 288 2.58 -3.18 -43.20
N GLN A 289 1.36 -2.79 -42.85
CA GLN A 289 0.13 -3.34 -43.39
C GLN A 289 -0.95 -2.23 -43.48
N ASP A 290 -1.62 -2.12 -44.61
CA ASP A 290 -2.68 -1.15 -44.88
C ASP A 290 -2.29 0.30 -44.56
N GLY A 291 -1.02 0.66 -44.80
CA GLY A 291 -0.46 1.98 -44.53
C GLY A 291 -0.19 2.26 -43.05
N ALA A 292 -0.37 1.30 -42.18
CA ALA A 292 -0.06 1.37 -40.75
C ALA A 292 1.21 0.59 -40.41
N LEU A 293 1.98 1.08 -39.41
CA LEU A 293 3.15 0.39 -38.87
C LEU A 293 2.74 -0.45 -37.67
N TRP A 294 3.11 -1.73 -37.71
CA TRP A 294 2.77 -2.73 -36.69
C TRP A 294 4.01 -3.30 -36.00
N LEU A 295 3.86 -3.69 -34.74
CA LEU A 295 4.82 -4.55 -34.02
C LEU A 295 4.25 -5.98 -33.93
N ARG A 296 5.08 -6.99 -34.23
CA ARG A 296 4.82 -8.40 -33.93
C ARG A 296 4.98 -8.64 -32.42
N SER A 297 4.09 -8.05 -31.63
CA SER A 297 4.13 -8.18 -30.18
C SER A 297 3.83 -9.61 -29.71
N THR A 298 3.23 -10.43 -30.58
CA THR A 298 3.05 -11.88 -30.36
C THR A 298 4.36 -12.63 -30.21
N ASP A 299 5.45 -12.20 -30.85
CA ASP A 299 6.80 -12.76 -30.69
C ASP A 299 7.34 -12.60 -29.25
N PHE A 300 6.77 -11.68 -28.49
CA PHE A 300 7.16 -11.36 -27.11
C PHE A 300 6.08 -11.72 -26.08
N GLY A 301 5.05 -12.49 -26.49
CA GLY A 301 4.03 -13.05 -25.59
C GLY A 301 2.76 -12.21 -25.42
N ASP A 302 2.50 -11.27 -26.32
CA ASP A 302 1.20 -10.58 -26.41
C ASP A 302 0.16 -11.49 -27.11
N ASP A 303 -1.13 -11.22 -26.98
CA ASP A 303 -2.23 -11.98 -27.58
C ASP A 303 -2.43 -11.70 -29.08
N LYS A 304 -1.99 -10.54 -29.55
CA LYS A 304 -2.03 -10.11 -30.96
C LYS A 304 -1.04 -9.02 -31.25
N ASP A 305 -0.70 -8.85 -32.54
CA ASP A 305 0.16 -7.77 -32.99
C ASP A 305 -0.48 -6.39 -32.78
N ARG A 306 0.36 -5.37 -32.54
CA ARG A 306 -0.10 -4.03 -32.17
C ARG A 306 0.26 -2.97 -33.21
N VAL A 307 -0.73 -2.14 -33.57
CA VAL A 307 -0.49 -0.95 -34.36
C VAL A 307 0.30 0.04 -33.55
N MET A 308 1.42 0.47 -34.08
CA MET A 308 2.28 1.52 -33.51
C MET A 308 1.88 2.90 -34.07
N ARG A 309 1.78 2.99 -35.42
CA ARG A 309 1.41 4.22 -36.14
C ARG A 309 0.30 3.88 -37.14
N LYS A 310 -0.76 4.66 -37.09
CA LYS A 310 -1.91 4.51 -37.99
C LYS A 310 -1.57 5.01 -39.40
N SER A 311 -2.44 4.72 -40.36
CA SER A 311 -2.32 5.18 -41.75
C SER A 311 -2.39 6.71 -41.92
N ASP A 312 -2.98 7.43 -40.95
CA ASP A 312 -3.01 8.90 -40.88
C ASP A 312 -1.71 9.51 -40.28
N GLY A 313 -0.74 8.68 -39.91
CA GLY A 313 0.53 9.08 -39.35
C GLY A 313 0.51 9.26 -37.82
N SER A 314 -0.65 9.21 -37.17
CA SER A 314 -0.77 9.34 -35.71
C SER A 314 -0.32 8.07 -34.99
N TYR A 315 0.31 8.23 -33.82
CA TYR A 315 0.67 7.10 -32.94
C TYR A 315 -0.57 6.60 -32.18
N THR A 316 -0.58 5.30 -31.91
CA THR A 316 -1.54 4.72 -30.94
C THR A 316 -1.00 4.92 -29.53
N TYR A 317 -1.84 4.78 -28.50
CA TYR A 317 -1.45 4.84 -27.09
C TYR A 317 -0.34 3.84 -26.68
N PHE A 318 -0.19 2.78 -27.47
CA PHE A 318 0.83 1.75 -27.25
C PHE A 318 2.26 2.33 -27.24
N VAL A 319 2.57 3.22 -28.16
CA VAL A 319 3.93 3.76 -28.30
C VAL A 319 4.34 4.69 -27.16
N PRO A 320 3.54 5.70 -26.79
CA PRO A 320 3.87 6.51 -25.61
C PRO A 320 3.91 5.69 -24.30
N ASP A 321 3.09 4.64 -24.16
CA ASP A 321 3.18 3.74 -23.00
C ASP A 321 4.56 3.04 -22.94
N VAL A 322 5.05 2.52 -24.07
CA VAL A 322 6.40 1.91 -24.15
C VAL A 322 7.48 2.94 -23.87
N ALA A 323 7.39 4.13 -24.50
CA ALA A 323 8.35 5.22 -24.32
C ALA A 323 8.44 5.66 -22.85
N TYR A 324 7.32 5.74 -22.17
CA TYR A 324 7.25 6.12 -20.76
C TYR A 324 7.91 5.06 -19.84
N HIS A 325 7.67 3.79 -20.09
CA HIS A 325 8.30 2.74 -19.27
C HIS A 325 9.79 2.57 -19.58
N LEU A 326 10.25 2.84 -20.81
CA LEU A 326 11.67 2.98 -21.13
C LEU A 326 12.29 4.16 -20.34
N ALA A 327 11.59 5.30 -20.26
CA ALA A 327 12.05 6.45 -19.49
C ALA A 327 12.18 6.13 -17.98
N LYS A 328 11.30 5.31 -17.40
CA LYS A 328 11.44 4.82 -16.02
C LYS A 328 12.71 3.99 -15.85
N TRP A 329 12.97 3.07 -16.79
CA TRP A 329 14.16 2.22 -16.78
C TRP A 329 15.45 3.05 -16.91
N GLU A 330 15.50 3.99 -17.85
CA GLU A 330 16.62 4.91 -18.07
C GLU A 330 16.94 5.77 -16.83
N ARG A 331 15.92 6.12 -16.05
CA ARG A 331 16.06 6.84 -14.76
C ARG A 331 16.60 5.95 -13.64
N GLY A 332 16.84 4.66 -13.92
CA GLY A 332 17.42 3.69 -12.98
C GLY A 332 16.39 2.99 -12.08
N PHE A 333 15.11 3.05 -12.42
CA PHE A 333 14.07 2.30 -11.69
C PHE A 333 13.92 0.90 -12.27
N THR A 334 14.71 -0.04 -11.73
CA THR A 334 14.67 -1.45 -12.13
C THR A 334 13.51 -2.21 -11.50
N LYS A 335 12.88 -1.67 -10.47
CA LYS A 335 11.61 -2.13 -9.91
C LYS A 335 10.57 -1.01 -10.03
N VAL A 336 9.47 -1.31 -10.70
CA VAL A 336 8.34 -0.41 -10.93
C VAL A 336 7.05 -1.16 -10.65
N ILE A 337 6.12 -0.51 -9.95
CA ILE A 337 4.77 -1.02 -9.70
C ILE A 337 3.79 0.01 -10.24
N ASN A 338 2.94 -0.40 -11.18
CA ASN A 338 1.82 0.41 -11.68
C ASN A 338 0.52 -0.06 -11.03
N ILE A 339 -0.22 0.84 -10.39
CA ILE A 339 -1.50 0.54 -9.76
C ILE A 339 -2.61 1.08 -10.66
N GLN A 340 -3.42 0.18 -11.20
CA GLN A 340 -4.43 0.50 -12.22
C GLN A 340 -5.75 -0.22 -11.96
N GLY A 341 -6.84 0.28 -12.56
CA GLY A 341 -8.12 -0.44 -12.60
C GLY A 341 -8.03 -1.72 -13.43
N THR A 342 -8.88 -2.70 -13.14
CA THR A 342 -8.94 -3.98 -13.87
C THR A 342 -9.31 -3.81 -15.35
N ASP A 343 -9.91 -2.70 -15.74
CA ASP A 343 -10.18 -2.31 -17.14
C ASP A 343 -8.90 -2.13 -17.97
N HIS A 344 -7.74 -1.87 -17.31
CA HIS A 344 -6.43 -1.78 -17.95
C HIS A 344 -5.69 -3.12 -18.09
N HIS A 345 -6.28 -4.25 -17.71
CA HIS A 345 -5.62 -5.58 -17.76
C HIS A 345 -5.00 -5.89 -19.14
N GLY A 346 -5.70 -5.51 -20.24
CA GLY A 346 -5.22 -5.73 -21.62
C GLY A 346 -3.97 -4.92 -22.01
N THR A 347 -3.55 -3.94 -21.20
CA THR A 347 -2.35 -3.14 -21.50
C THR A 347 -1.06 -3.81 -21.05
N ILE A 348 -1.11 -4.70 -20.06
CA ILE A 348 0.05 -5.30 -19.41
C ILE A 348 0.92 -6.08 -20.41
N ALA A 349 0.32 -7.04 -21.11
CA ALA A 349 1.04 -7.90 -22.05
C ALA A 349 1.67 -7.08 -23.19
N ARG A 350 0.91 -6.14 -23.77
CA ARG A 350 1.39 -5.31 -24.88
C ARG A 350 2.54 -4.38 -24.47
N VAL A 351 2.47 -3.75 -23.29
CA VAL A 351 3.56 -2.88 -22.82
C VAL A 351 4.82 -3.69 -22.57
N ARG A 352 4.72 -4.84 -21.89
CA ARG A 352 5.84 -5.75 -21.67
C ARG A 352 6.44 -6.25 -22.98
N ALA A 353 5.62 -6.64 -23.96
CA ALA A 353 6.08 -7.02 -25.28
C ALA A 353 6.84 -5.89 -26.00
N GLY A 354 6.30 -4.66 -25.96
CA GLY A 354 6.97 -3.49 -26.52
C GLY A 354 8.32 -3.20 -25.85
N LEU A 355 8.42 -3.32 -24.53
CA LEU A 355 9.67 -3.15 -23.79
C LEU A 355 10.70 -4.22 -24.16
N GLN A 356 10.28 -5.49 -24.28
CA GLN A 356 11.16 -6.56 -24.71
C GLN A 356 11.67 -6.32 -26.14
N ALA A 357 10.79 -5.93 -27.07
CA ALA A 357 11.18 -5.62 -28.44
C ALA A 357 12.17 -4.42 -28.51
N ALA A 358 11.87 -3.32 -27.81
CA ALA A 358 12.74 -2.14 -27.80
C ALA A 358 14.10 -2.41 -27.13
N SER A 359 14.18 -3.35 -26.18
CA SER A 359 15.43 -3.67 -25.48
C SER A 359 16.39 -4.52 -26.29
N VAL A 360 15.93 -5.24 -27.32
CA VAL A 360 16.79 -6.11 -28.17
C VAL A 360 17.94 -5.32 -28.78
N GLU A 361 17.65 -4.21 -29.45
CA GLU A 361 18.66 -3.41 -30.15
C GLU A 361 19.49 -2.55 -29.18
N GLN A 362 18.89 -2.04 -28.12
CA GLN A 362 19.57 -1.17 -27.17
C GLN A 362 20.46 -1.94 -26.17
N GLY A 363 20.44 -3.28 -26.18
CA GLY A 363 21.17 -4.11 -25.22
C GLY A 363 20.71 -3.89 -23.76
N LEU A 364 19.47 -3.45 -23.57
CA LEU A 364 18.88 -3.29 -22.25
C LEU A 364 18.45 -4.65 -21.72
N HIS A 365 18.83 -4.97 -20.50
CA HIS A 365 18.45 -6.23 -19.85
C HIS A 365 17.17 -6.07 -19.03
N ILE A 366 16.07 -5.61 -19.68
CA ILE A 366 14.77 -5.44 -19.03
C ILE A 366 14.15 -6.82 -18.77
N PRO A 367 13.81 -7.18 -17.51
CA PRO A 367 13.17 -8.47 -17.22
C PRO A 367 11.81 -8.60 -17.90
N LYS A 368 11.44 -9.80 -18.33
CA LYS A 368 10.15 -10.09 -19.01
C LYS A 368 8.92 -9.68 -18.19
N GLY A 369 9.02 -9.69 -16.86
CA GLY A 369 7.95 -9.28 -15.95
C GLY A 369 7.87 -7.79 -15.66
N TYR A 370 8.80 -6.99 -16.17
CA TYR A 370 8.84 -5.54 -15.92
C TYR A 370 7.87 -4.79 -16.85
N PRO A 371 7.13 -3.79 -16.31
CA PRO A 371 6.94 -3.46 -14.90
C PRO A 371 5.96 -4.41 -14.21
N ASP A 372 5.94 -4.37 -12.86
CA ASP A 372 4.89 -5.02 -12.07
C ASP A 372 3.59 -4.21 -12.13
N TYR A 373 2.47 -4.91 -12.00
CA TYR A 373 1.14 -4.29 -11.96
C TYR A 373 0.34 -4.80 -10.77
N LEU A 374 -0.32 -3.88 -10.07
CA LEU A 374 -1.37 -4.19 -9.11
C LEU A 374 -2.70 -3.69 -9.67
N LEU A 375 -3.57 -4.62 -10.00
CA LEU A 375 -4.91 -4.30 -10.49
C LEU A 375 -5.91 -4.24 -9.34
N HIS A 376 -6.79 -3.24 -9.36
CA HIS A 376 -7.86 -3.12 -8.39
C HIS A 376 -9.23 -3.05 -9.06
N THR A 377 -10.23 -3.58 -8.36
CA THR A 377 -11.63 -3.53 -8.81
C THR A 377 -12.30 -2.20 -8.45
N MET A 378 -13.45 -1.97 -9.06
CA MET A 378 -14.30 -0.81 -8.76
C MET A 378 -14.81 -0.83 -7.31
N VAL A 379 -15.12 0.36 -6.80
CA VAL A 379 -15.72 0.57 -5.47
C VAL A 379 -17.15 1.05 -5.67
N ARG A 380 -18.11 0.37 -5.05
CA ARG A 380 -19.50 0.85 -4.94
C ARG A 380 -19.66 1.60 -3.63
N VAL A 381 -20.43 2.67 -3.63
CA VAL A 381 -20.69 3.49 -2.44
C VAL A 381 -22.14 3.33 -2.01
N MET A 382 -22.35 2.95 -0.74
CA MET A 382 -23.68 2.81 -0.14
C MET A 382 -23.90 3.89 0.93
N ARG A 383 -25.09 4.45 0.97
CA ARG A 383 -25.52 5.41 1.99
C ARG A 383 -27.01 5.28 2.26
N GLY A 384 -27.42 5.14 3.50
CA GLY A 384 -28.81 4.90 3.89
C GLY A 384 -29.38 3.59 3.33
N GLY A 385 -28.54 2.57 3.10
CA GLY A 385 -28.93 1.30 2.50
C GLY A 385 -29.07 1.31 0.97
N GLU A 386 -28.82 2.44 0.29
CA GLU A 386 -28.94 2.58 -1.15
C GLU A 386 -27.60 2.90 -1.82
N GLU A 387 -27.41 2.49 -3.08
CA GLU A 387 -26.20 2.79 -3.84
C GLU A 387 -26.21 4.24 -4.33
N VAL A 388 -25.18 4.99 -3.97
CA VAL A 388 -24.95 6.36 -4.46
C VAL A 388 -24.12 6.30 -5.72
N LYS A 389 -24.75 6.51 -6.89
CA LYS A 389 -24.09 6.46 -8.21
C LYS A 389 -23.57 7.80 -8.69
N ILE A 390 -24.19 8.89 -8.28
CA ILE A 390 -23.96 10.24 -8.81
C ILE A 390 -23.79 11.22 -7.65
N SER A 391 -22.74 12.06 -7.70
CA SER A 391 -22.62 13.22 -6.84
C SER A 391 -23.01 14.51 -7.59
N LYS A 392 -23.51 15.49 -6.84
CA LYS A 392 -23.82 16.83 -7.40
C LYS A 392 -22.58 17.53 -7.95
N ARG A 393 -21.41 17.30 -7.31
CA ARG A 393 -20.13 17.91 -7.68
C ARG A 393 -19.63 17.45 -9.05
N ALA A 394 -19.59 16.16 -9.29
CA ALA A 394 -19.09 15.57 -10.53
C ALA A 394 -20.17 15.39 -11.61
N GLY A 395 -21.44 15.32 -11.22
CA GLY A 395 -22.57 15.12 -12.14
C GLY A 395 -22.71 13.69 -12.67
N SER A 396 -21.76 12.78 -12.39
CA SER A 396 -21.76 11.42 -12.96
C SER A 396 -21.21 10.33 -12.04
N TYR A 397 -20.49 10.68 -10.95
CA TYR A 397 -19.86 9.71 -10.03
C TYR A 397 -19.66 10.32 -8.64
N VAL A 398 -19.38 9.47 -7.63
CA VAL A 398 -18.98 9.91 -6.27
C VAL A 398 -17.51 10.29 -6.28
N THR A 399 -17.18 11.49 -5.76
CA THR A 399 -15.80 11.97 -5.69
C THR A 399 -15.11 11.54 -4.41
N LEU A 400 -13.77 11.55 -4.42
CA LEU A 400 -12.95 11.35 -3.21
C LEU A 400 -13.30 12.40 -2.15
N ARG A 401 -13.46 13.67 -2.54
CA ARG A 401 -13.84 14.77 -1.64
C ARG A 401 -15.20 14.53 -0.98
N ASP A 402 -16.20 14.03 -1.73
CA ASP A 402 -17.50 13.67 -1.16
C ASP A 402 -17.35 12.63 -0.03
N LEU A 403 -16.55 11.57 -0.25
CA LEU A 403 -16.34 10.55 0.78
C LEU A 403 -15.68 11.10 2.03
N ILE A 404 -14.65 11.95 1.87
CA ILE A 404 -13.94 12.58 3.01
C ILE A 404 -14.90 13.49 3.78
N GLU A 405 -15.71 14.30 3.10
CA GLU A 405 -16.70 15.18 3.71
C GLU A 405 -17.84 14.42 4.40
N TRP A 406 -18.28 13.29 3.83
CA TRP A 406 -19.34 12.48 4.42
C TRP A 406 -18.87 11.65 5.62
N THR A 407 -17.58 11.37 5.74
CA THR A 407 -17.02 10.52 6.77
C THR A 407 -15.81 11.16 7.45
N SER A 408 -14.60 10.80 7.06
CA SER A 408 -13.33 11.42 7.41
C SER A 408 -12.22 10.86 6.54
N LYS A 409 -11.08 11.54 6.45
CA LYS A 409 -9.85 11.03 5.82
C LYS A 409 -9.52 9.62 6.31
N ASP A 410 -9.47 9.44 7.63
CA ASP A 410 -9.07 8.18 8.28
C ASP A 410 -10.01 7.03 7.95
N ALA A 411 -11.33 7.28 7.99
CA ALA A 411 -12.31 6.28 7.63
C ALA A 411 -12.17 5.87 6.16
N VAL A 412 -12.04 6.84 5.23
CA VAL A 412 -11.89 6.54 3.81
C VAL A 412 -10.62 5.72 3.57
N ARG A 413 -9.47 6.12 4.13
CA ARG A 413 -8.21 5.40 3.97
C ARG A 413 -8.30 3.97 4.50
N PHE A 414 -8.72 3.81 5.75
CA PHE A 414 -8.79 2.49 6.39
C PHE A 414 -9.73 1.53 5.66
N PHE A 415 -10.92 2.02 5.29
CA PHE A 415 -11.93 1.22 4.60
C PHE A 415 -11.47 0.80 3.21
N LEU A 416 -10.91 1.71 2.40
CA LEU A 416 -10.41 1.39 1.06
C LEU A 416 -9.24 0.40 1.07
N LEU A 417 -8.47 0.34 2.18
CA LEU A 417 -7.36 -0.58 2.39
C LEU A 417 -7.77 -1.91 3.03
N SER A 418 -8.98 -2.04 3.55
CA SER A 418 -9.40 -3.20 4.35
C SER A 418 -9.70 -4.48 3.55
N ARG A 419 -9.51 -4.47 2.23
CA ARG A 419 -9.72 -5.61 1.32
C ARG A 419 -8.61 -5.70 0.30
N LYS A 420 -8.39 -6.91 -0.23
CA LYS A 420 -7.48 -7.12 -1.38
C LYS A 420 -7.86 -6.21 -2.53
N ALA A 421 -6.85 -5.76 -3.27
CA ALA A 421 -7.05 -4.85 -4.40
C ALA A 421 -8.01 -5.44 -5.46
N ASP A 422 -7.90 -6.72 -5.77
CA ASP A 422 -8.68 -7.46 -6.77
C ASP A 422 -10.08 -7.88 -6.30
N THR A 423 -10.44 -7.60 -5.05
CA THR A 423 -11.74 -7.93 -4.50
C THR A 423 -12.72 -6.77 -4.68
N GLU A 424 -13.93 -7.06 -5.17
CA GLU A 424 -15.01 -6.07 -5.21
C GLU A 424 -15.27 -5.50 -3.81
N TYR A 425 -15.46 -4.20 -3.77
CA TYR A 425 -15.62 -3.50 -2.51
C TYR A 425 -16.84 -2.59 -2.48
N VAL A 426 -17.55 -2.67 -1.37
CA VAL A 426 -18.66 -1.76 -1.04
C VAL A 426 -18.22 -0.86 0.10
N PHE A 427 -18.12 0.44 -0.16
CA PHE A 427 -17.88 1.46 0.84
C PHE A 427 -19.20 1.88 1.46
N ASP A 428 -19.42 1.51 2.72
CA ASP A 428 -20.61 1.87 3.49
C ASP A 428 -20.35 3.15 4.28
N VAL A 429 -20.99 4.24 3.86
CA VAL A 429 -20.84 5.58 4.48
C VAL A 429 -21.36 5.58 5.92
N ASP A 430 -22.45 4.85 6.19
CA ASP A 430 -23.08 4.85 7.52
C ASP A 430 -22.21 4.09 8.51
N LEU A 431 -21.67 2.94 8.11
CA LEU A 431 -20.69 2.20 8.91
C LEU A 431 -19.40 3.01 9.15
N ALA A 432 -18.90 3.70 8.13
CA ALA A 432 -17.67 4.52 8.21
C ALA A 432 -17.82 5.72 9.17
N ARG A 433 -19.06 6.16 9.43
CA ARG A 433 -19.40 7.23 10.39
C ARG A 433 -19.70 6.73 11.79
N ALA A 434 -19.97 5.45 11.96
CA ALA A 434 -20.39 4.89 13.24
C ALA A 434 -19.27 5.02 14.30
N LYS A 435 -19.65 5.46 15.50
CA LYS A 435 -18.74 5.58 16.66
C LYS A 435 -18.95 4.41 17.63
N ASN A 436 -18.73 3.21 17.11
CA ASN A 436 -18.88 1.97 17.86
C ASN A 436 -17.93 0.88 17.34
N ASN A 437 -17.92 -0.29 17.99
CA ASN A 437 -17.00 -1.39 17.68
C ASN A 437 -17.24 -2.06 16.31
N GLU A 438 -18.36 -1.78 15.64
CA GLU A 438 -18.61 -2.28 14.29
C GLU A 438 -17.77 -1.55 13.25
N ASN A 439 -17.43 -0.28 13.50
CA ASN A 439 -16.55 0.50 12.67
C ASN A 439 -15.08 0.12 12.94
N PRO A 440 -14.39 -0.53 12.01
CA PRO A 440 -13.06 -1.08 12.27
C PRO A 440 -11.99 -0.01 12.53
N VAL A 441 -12.05 1.17 11.91
CA VAL A 441 -11.10 2.24 12.17
C VAL A 441 -11.33 2.86 13.55
N TYR A 442 -12.60 3.09 13.91
CA TYR A 442 -12.96 3.56 15.24
C TYR A 442 -12.46 2.60 16.33
N TYR A 443 -12.66 1.29 16.13
CA TYR A 443 -12.24 0.26 17.07
C TYR A 443 -10.73 0.28 17.35
N VAL A 444 -9.92 0.42 16.30
CA VAL A 444 -8.45 0.49 16.43
C VAL A 444 -8.01 1.81 17.07
N GLN A 445 -8.56 2.93 16.62
CA GLN A 445 -8.25 4.25 17.18
C GLN A 445 -8.67 4.35 18.65
N TYR A 446 -9.81 3.76 19.01
CA TYR A 446 -10.28 3.72 20.40
C TYR A 446 -9.33 2.92 21.30
N ALA A 447 -8.76 1.80 20.82
CA ALA A 447 -7.75 1.07 21.57
C ALA A 447 -6.53 1.96 21.89
N HIS A 448 -6.02 2.70 20.88
CA HIS A 448 -4.92 3.64 21.07
C HIS A 448 -5.26 4.77 22.05
N ALA A 449 -6.39 5.44 21.89
CA ALA A 449 -6.83 6.52 22.75
C ALA A 449 -7.02 6.05 24.22
N ARG A 450 -7.58 4.86 24.41
CA ARG A 450 -7.74 4.23 25.73
C ARG A 450 -6.39 3.99 26.42
N ILE A 451 -5.39 3.51 25.67
CA ILE A 451 -4.03 3.35 26.20
C ILE A 451 -3.45 4.72 26.59
N CYS A 452 -3.60 5.73 25.74
CA CYS A 452 -3.12 7.09 26.04
C CYS A 452 -3.71 7.64 27.35
N SER A 453 -4.98 7.36 27.63
CA SER A 453 -5.63 7.74 28.90
C SER A 453 -5.00 7.01 30.09
N VAL A 454 -4.69 5.71 29.97
CA VAL A 454 -3.99 4.93 31.00
C VAL A 454 -2.60 5.52 31.27
N LEU A 455 -1.85 5.83 30.22
CA LEU A 455 -0.50 6.40 30.32
C LEU A 455 -0.52 7.79 30.98
N SER A 456 -1.49 8.62 30.66
CA SER A 456 -1.67 9.94 31.28
C SER A 456 -1.95 9.81 32.79
N THR A 457 -2.81 8.88 33.17
CA THR A 457 -3.13 8.61 34.61
C THR A 457 -1.90 8.09 35.34
N TRP A 458 -1.17 7.13 34.75
CA TRP A 458 0.05 6.58 35.32
C TRP A 458 1.13 7.66 35.51
N HIS A 459 1.37 8.51 34.50
CA HIS A 459 2.33 9.62 34.58
C HIS A 459 2.01 10.56 35.73
N THR A 460 0.73 10.91 35.89
CA THR A 460 0.27 11.78 36.99
C THR A 460 0.49 11.15 38.37
N GLN A 461 0.32 9.83 38.49
CA GLN A 461 0.45 9.10 39.74
C GLN A 461 1.91 8.78 40.11
N SER A 462 2.71 8.37 39.13
CA SER A 462 4.10 7.91 39.34
C SER A 462 5.12 9.02 39.28
N GLN A 463 4.80 10.11 38.56
CA GLN A 463 5.72 11.20 38.18
C GLN A 463 6.97 10.70 37.40
N MET A 464 6.92 9.48 36.87
CA MET A 464 7.92 8.92 35.98
C MET A 464 7.68 9.35 34.54
N GLU A 465 8.75 9.47 33.77
CA GLU A 465 8.68 9.76 32.35
C GLU A 465 8.53 8.46 31.54
N LEU A 466 7.87 8.57 30.37
CA LEU A 466 7.58 7.39 29.51
C LEU A 466 8.85 6.62 29.07
N HIS A 467 10.00 7.30 28.95
CA HIS A 467 11.24 6.65 28.56
C HIS A 467 11.83 5.76 29.67
N GLU A 468 11.47 6.00 30.94
CA GLU A 468 11.92 5.21 32.08
C GLU A 468 11.32 3.81 32.09
N LEU A 469 10.18 3.60 31.38
CA LEU A 469 9.53 2.30 31.19
C LEU A 469 10.44 1.26 30.49
N LEU A 470 11.46 1.70 29.78
CA LEU A 470 12.45 0.80 29.18
C LEU A 470 13.18 -0.06 30.20
N ASN A 471 13.38 0.46 31.42
CA ASN A 471 14.23 -0.17 32.45
C ASN A 471 13.45 -0.87 33.57
N VAL A 472 12.10 -0.88 33.49
CA VAL A 472 11.27 -1.52 34.52
C VAL A 472 11.40 -3.04 34.48
N ASP A 473 11.19 -3.69 35.62
CA ASP A 473 11.14 -5.16 35.72
C ASP A 473 9.86 -5.68 35.00
N LEU A 474 10.04 -6.54 34.00
CA LEU A 474 8.95 -7.12 33.22
C LEU A 474 8.52 -8.51 33.71
N THR A 475 9.16 -9.06 34.76
CA THR A 475 8.82 -10.40 35.27
C THR A 475 7.34 -10.59 35.67
N PRO A 476 6.60 -9.53 36.09
CA PRO A 476 5.17 -9.67 36.34
C PRO A 476 4.28 -9.90 35.11
N LEU A 477 4.85 -9.83 33.88
CA LEU A 477 4.11 -10.11 32.63
C LEU A 477 4.12 -11.62 32.31
N ASP A 478 3.63 -12.44 33.22
CA ASP A 478 3.61 -13.90 33.14
C ASP A 478 2.22 -14.48 32.83
N SER A 479 1.16 -13.67 32.91
CA SER A 479 -0.21 -14.10 32.66
C SER A 479 -0.45 -14.47 31.19
N ALA A 480 -1.40 -15.37 30.94
CA ALA A 480 -1.74 -15.79 29.58
C ALA A 480 -2.19 -14.63 28.67
N PRO A 481 -3.02 -13.66 29.14
CA PRO A 481 -3.36 -12.49 28.33
C PRO A 481 -2.16 -11.59 28.00
N ALA A 482 -1.27 -11.34 28.96
CA ALA A 482 -0.05 -10.56 28.72
C ALA A 482 0.87 -11.24 27.71
N GLN A 483 1.07 -12.56 27.84
CA GLN A 483 1.86 -13.35 26.89
C GLN A 483 1.27 -13.35 25.48
N ALA A 484 -0.06 -13.45 25.34
CA ALA A 484 -0.74 -13.38 24.05
C ALA A 484 -0.51 -12.02 23.37
N LEU A 485 -0.61 -10.92 24.12
CA LEU A 485 -0.37 -9.58 23.61
C LEU A 485 1.09 -9.39 23.16
N MET A 486 2.08 -9.84 23.97
CA MET A 486 3.49 -9.81 23.60
C MET A 486 3.79 -10.64 22.35
N MET A 487 3.18 -11.81 22.21
CA MET A 487 3.34 -12.66 21.02
C MET A 487 2.75 -12.00 19.78
N LEU A 488 1.63 -11.30 19.91
CA LEU A 488 1.03 -10.58 18.78
C LEU A 488 1.89 -9.38 18.37
N LEU A 489 2.42 -8.61 19.32
CA LEU A 489 3.38 -7.53 19.04
C LEU A 489 4.61 -8.04 18.27
N SER A 490 5.11 -9.23 18.62
CA SER A 490 6.30 -9.81 17.98
C SER A 490 6.09 -10.18 16.49
N ARG A 491 4.84 -10.29 16.04
CA ARG A 491 4.51 -10.59 14.64
C ARG A 491 4.57 -9.38 13.72
N TYR A 492 4.58 -8.17 14.28
CA TYR A 492 4.53 -6.93 13.49
C TYR A 492 5.63 -6.84 12.41
N PRO A 493 6.93 -7.08 12.71
CA PRO A 493 7.97 -7.01 11.70
C PRO A 493 7.81 -8.01 10.56
N LEU A 494 7.43 -9.25 10.87
CA LEU A 494 7.21 -10.29 9.87
C LEU A 494 5.96 -10.00 9.01
N MET A 495 4.90 -9.50 9.63
CA MET A 495 3.70 -9.07 8.92
C MET A 495 4.02 -7.96 7.92
N LEU A 496 4.80 -6.95 8.29
CA LEU A 496 5.21 -5.88 7.38
C LEU A 496 6.01 -6.41 6.18
N ALA A 497 6.98 -7.29 6.44
CA ALA A 497 7.80 -7.89 5.39
C ALA A 497 6.93 -8.70 4.41
N GLN A 498 5.98 -9.50 4.92
CA GLN A 498 5.08 -10.30 4.08
C GLN A 498 4.10 -9.42 3.30
N ALA A 499 3.48 -8.42 3.96
CA ALA A 499 2.57 -7.48 3.30
C ALA A 499 3.27 -6.69 2.17
N CYS A 500 4.55 -6.37 2.34
CA CYS A 500 5.37 -5.75 1.30
C CYS A 500 5.56 -6.68 0.09
N VAL A 501 5.93 -7.94 0.32
CA VAL A 501 6.13 -8.95 -0.75
C VAL A 501 4.84 -9.20 -1.53
N ASP A 502 3.72 -9.31 -0.82
CA ASP A 502 2.41 -9.66 -1.39
C ASP A 502 1.64 -8.44 -1.92
N LEU A 503 2.19 -7.22 -1.80
CA LEU A 503 1.51 -5.96 -2.11
C LEU A 503 0.14 -5.87 -1.40
N ALA A 504 0.12 -6.23 -0.12
CA ALA A 504 -1.09 -6.53 0.65
C ALA A 504 -1.28 -5.58 1.86
N PRO A 505 -1.52 -4.27 1.66
CA PRO A 505 -1.72 -3.33 2.78
C PRO A 505 -2.95 -3.69 3.66
N HIS A 506 -3.89 -4.50 3.15
CA HIS A 506 -5.00 -5.03 3.94
C HIS A 506 -4.55 -5.92 5.11
N ASP A 507 -3.41 -6.58 5.03
CA ASP A 507 -2.87 -7.39 6.13
C ASP A 507 -2.49 -6.50 7.33
N VAL A 508 -2.06 -5.27 7.08
CA VAL A 508 -1.83 -4.28 8.14
C VAL A 508 -3.15 -3.94 8.85
N THR A 509 -4.25 -3.73 8.10
CA THR A 509 -5.56 -3.44 8.71
C THR A 509 -6.07 -4.61 9.55
N PHE A 510 -5.87 -5.84 9.10
CA PHE A 510 -6.25 -7.05 9.87
C PHE A 510 -5.40 -7.17 11.13
N TYR A 511 -4.09 -7.02 11.01
CA TYR A 511 -3.19 -7.05 12.17
C TYR A 511 -3.57 -6.01 13.23
N LEU A 512 -3.85 -4.76 12.83
CA LEU A 512 -4.23 -3.69 13.75
C LEU A 512 -5.56 -4.01 14.49
N ARG A 513 -6.52 -4.59 13.80
CA ARG A 513 -7.79 -5.02 14.41
C ARG A 513 -7.55 -6.15 15.42
N ASP A 514 -6.73 -7.13 15.08
CA ASP A 514 -6.37 -8.22 15.98
C ASP A 514 -5.61 -7.71 17.20
N LEU A 515 -4.68 -6.74 17.00
CA LEU A 515 -3.93 -6.13 18.08
C LEU A 515 -4.84 -5.32 19.02
N ALA A 516 -5.77 -4.55 18.48
CA ALA A 516 -6.78 -3.84 19.26
C ALA A 516 -7.65 -4.81 20.07
N ALA A 517 -8.14 -5.90 19.45
CA ALA A 517 -8.94 -6.91 20.11
C ALA A 517 -8.17 -7.63 21.25
N CYS A 518 -6.93 -7.99 21.00
CA CYS A 518 -6.05 -8.61 21.99
C CYS A 518 -5.78 -7.66 23.17
N TYR A 519 -5.55 -6.37 22.89
CA TYR A 519 -5.41 -5.36 23.94
C TYR A 519 -6.69 -5.20 24.77
N HIS A 520 -7.86 -5.11 24.14
CA HIS A 520 -9.12 -5.01 24.89
C HIS A 520 -9.34 -6.23 25.78
N SER A 521 -9.06 -7.44 25.29
CA SER A 521 -9.14 -8.66 26.09
C SER A 521 -8.16 -8.65 27.27
N TYR A 522 -6.93 -8.15 27.06
CA TYR A 522 -5.95 -7.97 28.13
C TYR A 522 -6.44 -6.97 29.19
N TYR A 523 -6.95 -5.82 28.73
CA TYR A 523 -7.45 -4.76 29.61
C TYR A 523 -8.63 -5.20 30.47
N ASP A 524 -9.52 -6.03 29.92
CA ASP A 524 -10.70 -6.55 30.62
C ASP A 524 -10.31 -7.67 31.62
N ALA A 525 -9.25 -8.43 31.31
CA ALA A 525 -8.76 -9.50 32.19
C ALA A 525 -7.89 -9.00 33.34
N GLU A 526 -7.15 -7.88 33.13
CA GLU A 526 -6.17 -7.41 34.10
C GLU A 526 -6.25 -5.90 34.36
N ARG A 527 -6.36 -5.54 35.64
CA ARG A 527 -6.26 -4.14 36.05
C ARG A 527 -4.83 -3.64 35.87
N ILE A 528 -4.63 -2.66 34.99
CA ILE A 528 -3.27 -2.15 34.66
C ILE A 528 -2.71 -1.30 35.81
N LEU A 529 -3.48 -0.33 36.29
CA LEU A 529 -3.08 0.57 37.38
C LEU A 529 -3.42 -0.07 38.74
N VAL A 530 -2.51 -0.96 39.20
CA VAL A 530 -2.55 -1.60 40.53
C VAL A 530 -1.63 -0.88 41.51
N ASP A 531 -1.78 -1.15 42.82
CA ASP A 531 -1.00 -0.51 43.87
C ASP A 531 0.46 -1.01 43.92
N ASP A 532 0.68 -2.28 43.56
CA ASP A 532 2.04 -2.83 43.44
C ASP A 532 2.77 -2.16 42.27
N VAL A 533 3.82 -1.40 42.61
CA VAL A 533 4.59 -0.57 41.68
C VAL A 533 5.23 -1.40 40.57
N THR A 534 5.83 -2.53 40.92
CA THR A 534 6.53 -3.38 39.94
C THR A 534 5.56 -3.96 38.91
N THR A 535 4.46 -4.51 39.35
CA THR A 535 3.40 -5.04 38.47
C THR A 535 2.75 -3.94 37.64
N ARG A 536 2.46 -2.79 38.25
CA ARG A 536 1.88 -1.64 37.56
C ARG A 536 2.78 -1.17 36.41
N ASP A 537 4.06 -0.93 36.71
CA ASP A 537 5.00 -0.36 35.74
C ASP A 537 5.31 -1.37 34.60
N ALA A 538 5.38 -2.67 34.89
CA ALA A 538 5.47 -3.72 33.89
C ALA A 538 4.24 -3.72 32.95
N ARG A 539 3.02 -3.65 33.50
CA ARG A 539 1.78 -3.60 32.71
C ARG A 539 1.69 -2.32 31.86
N VAL A 540 2.11 -1.18 32.43
CA VAL A 540 2.18 0.09 31.71
C VAL A 540 3.20 0.03 30.58
N ALA A 541 4.36 -0.60 30.77
CA ALA A 541 5.34 -0.81 29.71
C ALA A 541 4.76 -1.62 28.53
N LEU A 542 4.01 -2.69 28.81
CA LEU A 542 3.36 -3.51 27.79
C LEU A 542 2.31 -2.71 27.00
N VAL A 543 1.41 -1.97 27.67
CA VAL A 543 0.39 -1.18 26.96
C VAL A 543 1.03 -0.01 26.21
N ARG A 544 2.12 0.59 26.73
CA ARG A 544 2.88 1.60 25.98
C ARG A 544 3.47 1.04 24.69
N ALA A 545 4.09 -0.15 24.74
CA ALA A 545 4.57 -0.83 23.55
C ALA A 545 3.42 -1.11 22.54
N THR A 546 2.25 -1.49 23.04
CA THR A 546 1.05 -1.71 22.21
C THR A 546 0.60 -0.43 21.52
N ALA A 547 0.52 0.70 22.23
CA ALA A 547 0.16 2.00 21.63
C ALA A 547 1.13 2.41 20.52
N LEU A 548 2.43 2.20 20.72
CA LEU A 548 3.46 2.51 19.73
C LEU A 548 3.30 1.68 18.45
N VAL A 549 3.03 0.38 18.56
CA VAL A 549 2.80 -0.48 17.39
C VAL A 549 1.49 -0.15 16.70
N LEU A 550 0.40 0.15 17.44
CA LEU A 550 -0.85 0.64 16.86
C LEU A 550 -0.63 1.94 16.07
N SER A 551 0.09 2.90 16.66
CA SER A 551 0.41 4.17 16.00
C SER A 551 1.26 3.97 14.75
N ASN A 552 2.31 3.13 14.80
CA ASN A 552 3.16 2.83 13.65
C ASN A 552 2.35 2.22 12.50
N GLY A 553 1.48 1.27 12.80
CA GLY A 553 0.64 0.63 11.78
C GLY A 553 -0.45 1.56 11.22
N LEU A 554 -1.09 2.40 12.04
CA LEU A 554 -2.04 3.41 11.58
C LEU A 554 -1.34 4.43 10.68
N ASN A 555 -0.22 4.99 11.11
CA ASN A 555 0.56 5.97 10.33
C ASN A 555 1.04 5.39 8.99
N LEU A 556 1.42 4.10 8.94
CA LEU A 556 1.76 3.43 7.69
C LEU A 556 0.59 3.45 6.70
N LEU A 557 -0.64 3.35 7.18
CA LEU A 557 -1.85 3.44 6.35
C LEU A 557 -2.27 4.90 6.07
N GLY A 558 -1.57 5.90 6.63
CA GLY A 558 -1.96 7.31 6.57
C GLY A 558 -3.23 7.63 7.38
N VAL A 559 -3.43 6.88 8.46
CA VAL A 559 -4.53 7.02 9.42
C VAL A 559 -3.98 7.55 10.72
N ASP A 560 -4.64 8.54 11.30
CA ASP A 560 -4.20 9.16 12.55
C ASP A 560 -4.37 8.21 13.75
N ALA A 561 -3.46 8.32 14.72
CA ALA A 561 -3.53 7.63 16.01
C ALA A 561 -3.90 8.64 17.11
N PRO A 562 -5.19 8.96 17.32
CA PRO A 562 -5.61 10.00 18.25
C PRO A 562 -5.29 9.62 19.69
N SER A 563 -4.89 10.59 20.50
CA SER A 563 -4.66 10.38 21.94
C SER A 563 -5.94 10.44 22.78
N SER A 564 -7.05 10.91 22.20
CA SER A 564 -8.39 11.01 22.82
C SER A 564 -9.48 10.87 21.76
N MET A 565 -10.62 10.31 22.15
CA MET A 565 -11.80 10.15 21.29
C MET A 565 -13.08 10.46 22.04
#